data_4f50bcf9b0ff167caeaed97f3a46780e
#
_entry.id   4f50bcf9b0ff167caeaed97f3a46780e
#
_cell.length_a   1.000
_cell.length_b   1.000
_cell.length_c   1.000
_cell.angle_alpha   90.00
_cell.angle_beta   90.00
_cell.angle_gamma   90.00
#
_symmetry.space_group_name_H-M   'P 1'
#
loop_
_entity.id
_entity.type
_entity.pdbx_description
1 polymer ?
#
loop_
_entity_poly.entity_id
_entity_poly.type
_entity_poly.pdbx_seq_one_letter_code
_entity_poly.pdbx_strand_id
1 'polypeptide(L)'
;MFDAASFIAESAQKMKDEIDDIAIIACSGGVDSTVAAVIANQAIGDKLHCVYVDTGLMRKNETEEIQEMLAAHGLNLTTVFAEDRYFEALADVTEPEQKRKIIGELFIRIFEEEQSKVGAKYLVQGTIAPDWIESGGGVRDTIKSHHNVGGLPEDMTLEVVEPLRDLYKDEVRELARALEIRVADRQPFPGPGLAVRCLGPLTKERVHVVREACAIVEEELEAAAEAGKMEIPWQYFAALLPVRSVGVHGDVRAYGETVVVRAVQSLDGMSARYSTIPHDVLAKISTRITNTVKGAVNRVVYDITHKPPGTIEWE
;
A
#
# COMPACT_ATOMS: atom_id res chain seq x y z
N MET A 1 -13.29 -26.83 5.26
CA MET A 1 -13.71 -25.42 5.36
C MET A 1 -12.78 -24.79 6.37
N PHE A 2 -12.14 -23.70 6.03
CA PHE A 2 -11.21 -22.98 6.92
C PHE A 2 -11.99 -22.47 8.14
N ASP A 3 -11.46 -22.69 9.34
CA ASP A 3 -12.06 -22.22 10.60
C ASP A 3 -11.23 -21.07 11.17
N ALA A 4 -11.64 -19.86 10.84
CA ALA A 4 -10.95 -18.64 11.24
C ALA A 4 -10.84 -18.48 12.77
N ALA A 5 -11.89 -18.85 13.51
CA ALA A 5 -11.89 -18.70 14.97
C ALA A 5 -10.90 -19.66 15.64
N SER A 6 -10.89 -20.92 15.22
CA SER A 6 -9.92 -21.91 15.71
C SER A 6 -8.50 -21.51 15.35
N PHE A 7 -8.25 -21.06 14.11
CA PHE A 7 -6.93 -20.63 13.68
C PHE A 7 -6.41 -19.44 14.51
N ILE A 8 -7.25 -18.43 14.75
CA ILE A 8 -6.87 -17.26 15.56
C ILE A 8 -6.45 -17.69 16.96
N ALA A 9 -7.24 -18.57 17.60
CA ALA A 9 -6.95 -19.03 18.95
C ALA A 9 -5.66 -19.87 19.03
N GLU A 10 -5.46 -20.80 18.07
CA GLU A 10 -4.27 -21.64 17.99
C GLU A 10 -3.00 -20.82 17.69
N SER A 11 -3.09 -19.90 16.73
CA SER A 11 -1.98 -19.02 16.38
C SER A 11 -1.59 -18.08 17.51
N ALA A 12 -2.57 -17.50 18.22
CA ALA A 12 -2.31 -16.68 19.39
C ALA A 12 -1.65 -17.48 20.51
N GLN A 13 -2.10 -18.72 20.78
CA GLN A 13 -1.49 -19.58 21.80
C GLN A 13 -0.05 -19.94 21.42
N LYS A 14 0.20 -20.32 20.16
CA LYS A 14 1.55 -20.62 19.66
C LYS A 14 2.49 -19.43 19.84
N MET A 15 2.08 -18.23 19.42
CA MET A 15 2.90 -17.02 19.60
C MET A 15 3.15 -16.68 21.07
N LYS A 16 2.17 -16.91 21.96
CA LYS A 16 2.34 -16.72 23.41
C LYS A 16 3.38 -17.65 24.02
N ASP A 17 3.50 -18.87 23.48
CA ASP A 17 4.46 -19.87 23.94
C ASP A 17 5.87 -19.61 23.34
N GLU A 18 5.94 -19.00 22.16
CA GLU A 18 7.17 -18.74 21.40
C GLU A 18 7.82 -17.40 21.79
N ILE A 19 7.01 -16.34 22.00
CA ILE A 19 7.50 -14.98 22.25
C ILE A 19 7.53 -14.69 23.75
N ASP A 20 8.71 -14.72 24.36
CA ASP A 20 8.89 -14.48 25.79
C ASP A 20 9.30 -13.01 26.13
N ASP A 21 9.74 -12.22 25.14
CA ASP A 21 10.25 -10.85 25.29
C ASP A 21 9.50 -9.86 24.35
N ILE A 22 10.05 -8.67 24.15
CA ILE A 22 9.48 -7.62 23.32
C ILE A 22 9.55 -8.04 21.83
N ALA A 23 8.41 -7.90 21.15
CA ALA A 23 8.27 -8.11 19.72
C ALA A 23 7.93 -6.79 18.99
N ILE A 24 8.35 -6.68 17.75
CA ILE A 24 8.04 -5.55 16.87
C ILE A 24 7.38 -6.04 15.58
N ILE A 25 6.46 -5.27 15.04
CA ILE A 25 5.83 -5.53 13.74
C ILE A 25 5.72 -4.25 12.92
N ALA A 26 6.02 -4.33 11.63
CA ALA A 26 5.75 -3.27 10.69
C ALA A 26 4.31 -3.35 10.18
N CYS A 27 3.52 -2.32 10.45
CA CYS A 27 2.15 -2.19 10.01
C CYS A 27 2.09 -1.34 8.73
N SER A 28 2.00 -1.97 7.56
CA SER A 28 1.92 -1.25 6.27
C SER A 28 0.51 -0.72 5.94
N GLY A 29 -0.49 -1.01 6.79
CA GLY A 29 -1.90 -0.77 6.48
C GLY A 29 -2.52 -1.82 5.54
N GLY A 30 -1.75 -2.79 5.07
CA GLY A 30 -2.23 -3.94 4.31
C GLY A 30 -2.94 -4.96 5.22
N VAL A 31 -3.80 -5.79 4.61
CA VAL A 31 -4.60 -6.79 5.35
C VAL A 31 -3.73 -7.77 6.13
N ASP A 32 -2.63 -8.25 5.51
CA ASP A 32 -1.79 -9.30 6.07
C ASP A 32 -1.05 -8.83 7.33
N SER A 33 -0.37 -7.66 7.26
CA SER A 33 0.32 -7.07 8.40
C SER A 33 -0.65 -6.70 9.53
N THR A 34 -1.86 -6.25 9.20
CA THR A 34 -2.88 -5.90 10.19
C THR A 34 -3.42 -7.13 10.89
N VAL A 35 -3.75 -8.21 10.16
CA VAL A 35 -4.20 -9.48 10.75
C VAL A 35 -3.11 -10.05 11.67
N ALA A 36 -1.85 -10.10 11.20
CA ALA A 36 -0.73 -10.57 12.02
C ALA A 36 -0.57 -9.75 13.30
N ALA A 37 -0.68 -8.41 13.22
CA ALA A 37 -0.58 -7.52 14.36
C ALA A 37 -1.71 -7.75 15.39
N VAL A 38 -2.95 -7.90 14.93
CA VAL A 38 -4.10 -8.12 15.82
C VAL A 38 -4.00 -9.47 16.53
N ILE A 39 -3.62 -10.56 15.82
CA ILE A 39 -3.44 -11.88 16.44
C ILE A 39 -2.25 -11.84 17.42
N ALA A 40 -1.13 -11.21 17.07
CA ALA A 40 0.01 -11.06 17.96
C ALA A 40 -0.34 -10.24 19.21
N ASN A 41 -1.14 -9.18 19.07
CA ASN A 41 -1.60 -8.40 20.21
C ASN A 41 -2.48 -9.22 21.18
N GLN A 42 -3.34 -10.08 20.64
CA GLN A 42 -4.13 -11.01 21.47
C GLN A 42 -3.23 -12.01 22.23
N ALA A 43 -2.08 -12.39 21.65
CA ALA A 43 -1.14 -13.34 22.23
C ALA A 43 -0.28 -12.73 23.33
N ILE A 44 0.35 -11.58 23.05
CA ILE A 44 1.43 -11.01 23.90
C ILE A 44 1.15 -9.60 24.43
N GLY A 45 0.03 -8.96 24.01
CA GLY A 45 -0.44 -7.68 24.56
C GLY A 45 0.64 -6.57 24.46
N ASP A 46 0.92 -5.94 25.58
CA ASP A 46 1.83 -4.80 25.69
C ASP A 46 3.29 -5.08 25.25
N LYS A 47 3.66 -6.34 25.08
CA LYS A 47 4.98 -6.70 24.55
C LYS A 47 5.08 -6.48 23.04
N LEU A 48 3.97 -6.31 22.32
CA LEU A 48 3.97 -6.01 20.89
C LEU A 48 4.07 -4.52 20.64
N HIS A 49 5.10 -4.10 19.91
CA HIS A 49 5.25 -2.75 19.39
C HIS A 49 4.94 -2.73 17.89
N CYS A 50 3.87 -2.05 17.53
CA CYS A 50 3.48 -1.84 16.14
C CYS A 50 4.11 -0.55 15.62
N VAL A 51 4.76 -0.59 14.47
CA VAL A 51 5.38 0.57 13.82
C VAL A 51 4.72 0.81 12.47
N TYR A 52 4.16 1.99 12.30
CA TYR A 52 3.68 2.48 11.02
C TYR A 52 4.58 3.62 10.54
N VAL A 53 5.06 3.55 9.32
CA VAL A 53 5.91 4.59 8.72
C VAL A 53 5.08 5.37 7.70
N ASP A 54 4.78 6.62 8.01
CA ASP A 54 4.23 7.56 7.03
C ASP A 54 5.35 8.11 6.17
N THR A 55 5.41 7.62 4.95
CA THR A 55 6.44 7.98 3.96
C THR A 55 6.13 9.29 3.22
N GLY A 56 4.95 9.87 3.43
CA GLY A 56 4.43 10.95 2.59
C GLY A 56 3.97 10.50 1.20
N LEU A 57 4.02 9.18 0.91
CA LEU A 57 3.64 8.58 -0.38
C LEU A 57 2.34 7.77 -0.28
N MET A 58 1.62 7.93 0.82
CA MET A 58 0.37 7.23 1.09
C MET A 58 -0.83 7.88 0.39
N ARG A 59 -1.96 7.15 0.32
CA ARG A 59 -3.24 7.69 -0.14
C ARG A 59 -3.70 8.87 0.72
N LYS A 60 -4.70 9.57 0.25
CA LYS A 60 -5.33 10.64 1.03
C LYS A 60 -5.97 10.07 2.30
N ASN A 61 -5.69 10.69 3.44
CA ASN A 61 -6.17 10.32 4.79
C ASN A 61 -5.79 8.88 5.25
N GLU A 62 -4.90 8.19 4.53
CA GLU A 62 -4.59 6.77 4.82
C GLU A 62 -3.90 6.61 6.18
N THR A 63 -3.02 7.53 6.55
CA THR A 63 -2.32 7.51 7.85
C THR A 63 -3.30 7.60 9.00
N GLU A 64 -4.25 8.53 8.94
CA GLU A 64 -5.29 8.71 9.94
C GLU A 64 -6.19 7.47 10.03
N GLU A 65 -6.63 6.93 8.89
CA GLU A 65 -7.47 5.73 8.84
C GLU A 65 -6.78 4.51 9.45
N ILE A 66 -5.47 4.32 9.18
CA ILE A 66 -4.67 3.23 9.74
C ILE A 66 -4.52 3.42 11.25
N GLN A 67 -4.21 4.62 11.72
CA GLN A 67 -4.10 4.92 13.13
C GLN A 67 -5.40 4.62 13.88
N GLU A 68 -6.54 5.08 13.36
CA GLU A 68 -7.85 4.82 13.94
C GLU A 68 -8.18 3.32 13.98
N MET A 69 -7.91 2.61 12.89
CA MET A 69 -8.15 1.17 12.79
C MET A 69 -7.32 0.39 13.79
N LEU A 70 -6.01 0.66 13.87
CA LEU A 70 -5.11 -0.06 14.79
C LEU A 70 -5.42 0.29 16.26
N ALA A 71 -5.77 1.53 16.55
CA ALA A 71 -6.20 1.95 17.88
C ALA A 71 -7.50 1.26 18.32
N ALA A 72 -8.47 1.05 17.40
CA ALA A 72 -9.71 0.33 17.68
C ALA A 72 -9.47 -1.14 18.12
N HIS A 73 -8.35 -1.74 17.67
CA HIS A 73 -7.92 -3.08 18.09
C HIS A 73 -6.98 -3.07 19.31
N GLY A 74 -6.78 -1.93 19.96
CA GLY A 74 -5.95 -1.80 21.18
C GLY A 74 -4.45 -2.01 20.93
N LEU A 75 -3.97 -1.78 19.71
CA LEU A 75 -2.57 -1.95 19.35
C LEU A 75 -1.70 -0.79 19.85
N ASN A 76 -0.53 -1.11 20.40
CA ASN A 76 0.49 -0.13 20.81
C ASN A 76 1.24 0.36 19.56
N LEU A 77 0.73 1.43 18.94
CA LEU A 77 1.22 1.94 17.65
C LEU A 77 2.16 3.14 17.82
N THR A 78 3.35 3.02 17.25
CA THR A 78 4.26 4.14 16.98
C THR A 78 4.13 4.54 15.52
N THR A 79 3.73 5.78 15.25
CA THR A 79 3.72 6.35 13.90
C THR A 79 4.99 7.17 13.71
N VAL A 80 5.78 6.80 12.70
CA VAL A 80 7.00 7.53 12.31
C VAL A 80 6.67 8.38 11.07
N PHE A 81 6.62 9.70 11.25
CA PHE A 81 6.44 10.64 10.15
C PHE A 81 7.78 10.87 9.45
N ALA A 82 7.98 10.24 8.32
CA ALA A 82 9.25 10.21 7.60
C ALA A 82 9.22 10.92 6.23
N GLU A 83 8.14 11.66 5.93
CA GLU A 83 7.94 12.33 4.65
C GLU A 83 9.19 13.08 4.17
N ASP A 84 9.77 13.95 5.00
CA ASP A 84 10.93 14.76 4.61
C ASP A 84 12.14 13.88 4.24
N ARG A 85 12.39 12.80 4.98
CA ARG A 85 13.48 11.83 4.70
C ARG A 85 13.29 11.15 3.34
N TYR A 86 12.05 10.77 2.99
CA TYR A 86 11.74 10.15 1.71
C TYR A 86 11.88 11.13 0.55
N PHE A 87 11.36 12.35 0.67
CA PHE A 87 11.49 13.34 -0.39
C PHE A 87 12.94 13.81 -0.60
N GLU A 88 13.75 13.91 0.46
CA GLU A 88 15.18 14.18 0.36
C GLU A 88 15.93 13.04 -0.35
N ALA A 89 15.68 11.79 0.04
CA ALA A 89 16.34 10.62 -0.55
C ALA A 89 15.93 10.37 -2.01
N LEU A 90 14.72 10.77 -2.40
CA LEU A 90 14.16 10.61 -3.76
C LEU A 90 14.36 11.87 -4.63
N ALA A 91 15.03 12.90 -4.13
CA ALA A 91 15.31 14.09 -4.90
C ALA A 91 16.07 13.72 -6.19
N ASP A 92 15.59 14.23 -7.34
CA ASP A 92 16.15 13.97 -8.67
C ASP A 92 16.15 12.50 -9.15
N VAL A 93 15.56 11.57 -8.38
CA VAL A 93 15.41 10.17 -8.78
C VAL A 93 14.19 10.02 -9.68
N THR A 94 14.43 9.63 -10.94
CA THR A 94 13.38 9.45 -11.96
C THR A 94 13.19 8.00 -12.38
N GLU A 95 14.18 7.14 -12.15
CA GLU A 95 14.19 5.74 -12.54
C GLU A 95 13.31 4.91 -11.58
N PRO A 96 12.31 4.16 -12.07
CA PRO A 96 11.36 3.43 -11.22
C PRO A 96 12.02 2.43 -10.26
N GLU A 97 12.98 1.65 -10.75
CA GLU A 97 13.68 0.66 -9.92
C GLU A 97 14.54 1.31 -8.83
N GLN A 98 15.15 2.48 -9.13
CA GLN A 98 15.87 3.23 -8.12
C GLN A 98 14.92 3.80 -7.04
N LYS A 99 13.74 4.30 -7.45
CA LYS A 99 12.71 4.73 -6.49
C LYS A 99 12.35 3.59 -5.54
N ARG A 100 12.02 2.40 -6.08
CA ARG A 100 11.66 1.22 -5.27
C ARG A 100 12.76 0.83 -4.29
N LYS A 101 14.01 0.80 -4.77
CA LYS A 101 15.18 0.45 -3.95
C LYS A 101 15.38 1.44 -2.80
N ILE A 102 15.39 2.73 -3.08
CA ILE A 102 15.57 3.77 -2.07
C ILE A 102 14.44 3.73 -1.04
N ILE A 103 13.19 3.57 -1.49
CA ILE A 103 12.02 3.50 -0.60
C ILE A 103 12.15 2.29 0.33
N GLY A 104 12.49 1.11 -0.21
CA GLY A 104 12.68 -0.10 0.58
C GLY A 104 13.84 0.01 1.57
N GLU A 105 15.01 0.47 1.14
CA GLU A 105 16.18 0.65 2.01
C GLU A 105 15.92 1.65 3.15
N LEU A 106 15.25 2.76 2.85
CA LEU A 106 14.94 3.77 3.87
C LEU A 106 13.91 3.25 4.88
N PHE A 107 12.92 2.48 4.42
CA PHE A 107 11.95 1.84 5.30
C PHE A 107 12.65 0.92 6.31
N ILE A 108 13.59 0.09 5.85
CA ILE A 108 14.35 -0.81 6.72
C ILE A 108 15.12 -0.03 7.77
N ARG A 109 15.86 1.01 7.37
CA ARG A 109 16.64 1.83 8.30
C ARG A 109 15.77 2.47 9.37
N ILE A 110 14.60 3.01 9.00
CA ILE A 110 13.65 3.58 9.95
C ILE A 110 13.14 2.49 10.91
N PHE A 111 12.85 1.31 10.39
CA PHE A 111 12.39 0.20 11.20
C PHE A 111 13.46 -0.29 12.17
N GLU A 112 14.74 -0.36 11.77
CA GLU A 112 15.88 -0.68 12.63
C GLU A 112 16.08 0.37 13.74
N GLU A 113 15.89 1.66 13.43
CA GLU A 113 15.92 2.75 14.42
C GLU A 113 14.84 2.51 15.49
N GLU A 114 13.61 2.16 15.09
CA GLU A 114 12.51 1.89 16.02
C GLU A 114 12.73 0.60 16.82
N GLN A 115 13.19 -0.47 16.15
CA GLN A 115 13.53 -1.74 16.81
C GLN A 115 14.59 -1.52 17.91
N SER A 116 15.62 -0.72 17.64
CA SER A 116 16.67 -0.42 18.60
C SER A 116 16.16 0.38 19.80
N LYS A 117 15.19 1.29 19.60
CA LYS A 117 14.57 2.08 20.66
C LYS A 117 13.80 1.24 21.66
N VAL A 118 13.08 0.24 21.16
CA VAL A 118 12.25 -0.64 22.02
C VAL A 118 12.98 -1.87 22.52
N GLY A 119 14.14 -2.19 21.94
CA GLY A 119 14.95 -3.35 22.32
C GLY A 119 14.27 -4.67 21.97
N ALA A 120 13.51 -4.73 20.87
CA ALA A 120 12.80 -5.92 20.47
C ALA A 120 13.76 -7.07 20.13
N LYS A 121 13.37 -8.30 20.50
CA LYS A 121 14.06 -9.55 20.18
C LYS A 121 13.35 -10.37 19.11
N TYR A 122 12.06 -10.12 18.93
CA TYR A 122 11.23 -10.82 17.95
C TYR A 122 10.69 -9.88 16.90
N LEU A 123 10.63 -10.37 15.66
CA LEU A 123 10.00 -9.70 14.52
C LEU A 123 8.77 -10.51 14.10
N VAL A 124 7.60 -9.97 14.29
CA VAL A 124 6.37 -10.55 13.72
C VAL A 124 6.21 -10.07 12.28
N GLN A 125 5.99 -11.00 11.36
CA GLN A 125 5.77 -10.70 9.94
C GLN A 125 4.45 -11.27 9.44
N GLY A 126 3.77 -10.51 8.57
CA GLY A 126 2.54 -10.93 7.90
C GLY A 126 2.79 -11.71 6.60
N THR A 127 3.87 -12.48 6.50
CA THR A 127 4.19 -13.33 5.35
C THR A 127 3.10 -14.38 5.14
N ILE A 128 2.69 -14.60 3.89
CA ILE A 128 1.67 -15.59 3.50
C ILE A 128 2.25 -16.61 2.52
N ALA A 129 1.52 -17.71 2.26
CA ALA A 129 2.00 -18.81 1.43
C ALA A 129 2.51 -18.40 0.03
N PRO A 130 1.84 -17.54 -0.76
CA PRO A 130 2.38 -17.08 -2.03
C PRO A 130 3.75 -16.39 -1.93
N ASP A 131 3.98 -15.60 -0.88
CA ASP A 131 5.21 -14.80 -0.72
C ASP A 131 6.46 -15.70 -0.64
N TRP A 132 6.41 -16.76 0.15
CA TRP A 132 7.55 -17.67 0.30
C TRP A 132 7.65 -18.70 -0.84
N ILE A 133 6.55 -19.07 -1.49
CA ILE A 133 6.55 -19.94 -2.68
C ILE A 133 7.24 -19.23 -3.84
N GLU A 134 6.92 -17.97 -4.11
CA GLU A 134 7.53 -17.16 -5.17
C GLU A 134 9.01 -16.90 -4.91
N SER A 135 9.44 -16.81 -3.65
CA SER A 135 10.84 -16.59 -3.27
C SER A 135 11.73 -17.86 -3.29
N GLY A 136 11.22 -19.02 -3.73
CA GLY A 136 12.02 -20.24 -3.91
C GLY A 136 12.14 -21.14 -2.69
N GLY A 137 11.38 -20.91 -1.62
CA GLY A 137 11.14 -21.91 -0.53
C GLY A 137 12.25 -22.10 0.49
N GLY A 138 13.32 -21.31 0.49
CA GLY A 138 14.39 -21.40 1.49
C GLY A 138 14.18 -20.42 2.66
N VAL A 139 14.25 -20.91 3.91
CA VAL A 139 14.07 -20.09 5.12
C VAL A 139 15.04 -18.90 5.21
N ARG A 140 16.19 -18.98 4.52
CA ARG A 140 17.20 -17.91 4.44
C ARG A 140 17.06 -17.00 3.21
N ASP A 141 16.36 -17.46 2.15
CA ASP A 141 16.16 -16.68 0.93
C ASP A 141 14.91 -15.78 1.00
N THR A 142 13.97 -16.09 1.90
CA THR A 142 12.76 -15.28 2.16
C THR A 142 13.11 -13.86 2.68
N ILE A 143 14.28 -13.72 3.31
CA ILE A 143 14.82 -12.43 3.75
C ILE A 143 15.35 -11.59 2.57
N LYS A 144 15.57 -12.20 1.40
CA LYS A 144 16.17 -11.55 0.21
C LYS A 144 15.17 -11.22 -0.90
N SER A 145 13.91 -11.61 -0.81
CA SER A 145 12.95 -11.42 -1.88
C SER A 145 12.15 -10.11 -1.79
N HIS A 146 11.86 -9.55 -2.95
CA HIS A 146 11.31 -8.21 -3.20
C HIS A 146 9.90 -7.92 -2.63
N HIS A 147 9.24 -8.88 -1.99
CA HIS A 147 7.94 -8.71 -1.31
C HIS A 147 8.06 -8.60 0.20
N ASN A 148 9.18 -9.02 0.77
CA ASN A 148 9.56 -8.65 2.13
C ASN A 148 10.29 -7.31 2.06
N VAL A 149 9.94 -6.39 2.89
CA VAL A 149 10.62 -5.12 3.13
C VAL A 149 12.13 -5.35 3.01
N GLY A 150 12.72 -4.93 1.87
CA GLY A 150 14.03 -5.29 1.32
C GLY A 150 15.02 -5.77 2.37
N GLY A 151 15.43 -7.01 2.30
CA GLY A 151 16.43 -7.73 3.07
C GLY A 151 16.86 -7.14 4.41
N LEU A 152 16.46 -7.76 5.52
CA LEU A 152 17.02 -7.44 6.83
C LEU A 152 18.55 -7.57 6.77
N PRO A 153 19.33 -6.66 7.38
CA PRO A 153 20.78 -6.76 7.45
C PRO A 153 21.24 -8.09 8.04
N GLU A 154 22.43 -8.58 7.61
CA GLU A 154 22.96 -9.86 8.07
C GLU A 154 23.31 -9.91 9.58
N ASP A 155 23.35 -8.75 10.21
CA ASP A 155 23.63 -8.53 11.64
C ASP A 155 22.37 -8.32 12.50
N MET A 156 21.16 -8.35 11.91
CA MET A 156 19.92 -8.25 12.65
C MET A 156 19.60 -9.56 13.38
N THR A 157 19.68 -9.55 14.71
CA THR A 157 19.54 -10.73 15.59
C THR A 157 18.10 -10.97 16.05
N LEU A 158 17.09 -10.55 15.25
CA LEU A 158 15.68 -10.78 15.58
C LEU A 158 15.24 -12.21 15.24
N GLU A 159 14.52 -12.84 16.13
CA GLU A 159 13.80 -14.08 15.83
C GLU A 159 12.51 -13.75 15.09
N VAL A 160 12.33 -14.36 13.92
CA VAL A 160 11.18 -14.08 13.03
C VAL A 160 10.02 -15.02 13.37
N VAL A 161 8.85 -14.44 13.59
CA VAL A 161 7.59 -15.14 13.85
C VAL A 161 6.58 -14.80 12.76
N GLU A 162 6.14 -15.82 12.01
CA GLU A 162 5.27 -15.67 10.83
C GLU A 162 3.92 -16.38 11.06
N PRO A 163 2.96 -15.75 11.72
CA PRO A 163 1.71 -16.42 12.12
C PRO A 163 0.81 -16.82 10.93
N LEU A 164 0.99 -16.20 9.75
CA LEU A 164 0.15 -16.40 8.58
C LEU A 164 0.84 -17.19 7.46
N ARG A 165 2.05 -17.72 7.70
CA ARG A 165 2.95 -18.28 6.69
C ARG A 165 2.30 -19.30 5.75
N ASP A 166 1.46 -20.16 6.29
CA ASP A 166 0.85 -21.27 5.53
C ASP A 166 -0.51 -20.93 4.92
N LEU A 167 -0.96 -19.67 5.06
CA LEU A 167 -2.25 -19.23 4.59
C LEU A 167 -2.20 -18.61 3.20
N TYR A 168 -3.28 -18.79 2.46
CA TYR A 168 -3.52 -18.10 1.20
C TYR A 168 -4.32 -16.81 1.43
N LYS A 169 -4.29 -15.91 0.45
CA LYS A 169 -4.90 -14.58 0.53
C LYS A 169 -6.38 -14.59 0.93
N ASP A 170 -7.10 -15.59 0.45
CA ASP A 170 -8.54 -15.74 0.74
C ASP A 170 -8.78 -16.09 2.20
N GLU A 171 -7.94 -16.98 2.78
CA GLU A 171 -8.01 -17.36 4.19
C GLU A 171 -7.64 -16.17 5.09
N VAL A 172 -6.63 -15.36 4.71
CA VAL A 172 -6.29 -14.14 5.43
C VAL A 172 -7.44 -13.12 5.41
N ARG A 173 -8.16 -13.01 4.30
CA ARG A 173 -9.38 -12.17 4.23
C ARG A 173 -10.50 -12.71 5.12
N GLU A 174 -10.65 -14.04 5.25
CA GLU A 174 -11.60 -14.63 6.20
C GLU A 174 -11.22 -14.30 7.64
N LEU A 175 -9.92 -14.36 8.00
CA LEU A 175 -9.43 -13.91 9.31
C LEU A 175 -9.71 -12.43 9.55
N ALA A 176 -9.44 -11.57 8.54
CA ALA A 176 -9.69 -10.15 8.64
C ALA A 176 -11.17 -9.82 8.92
N ARG A 177 -12.10 -10.54 8.26
CA ARG A 177 -13.54 -10.40 8.52
C ARG A 177 -13.92 -10.90 9.91
N ALA A 178 -13.36 -12.03 10.35
CA ALA A 178 -13.60 -12.58 11.70
C ALA A 178 -13.07 -11.67 12.82
N LEU A 179 -12.00 -10.89 12.52
CA LEU A 179 -11.40 -9.89 13.40
C LEU A 179 -12.00 -8.49 13.23
N GLU A 180 -13.03 -8.33 12.39
CA GLU A 180 -13.69 -7.04 12.09
C GLU A 180 -12.72 -5.96 11.54
N ILE A 181 -11.69 -6.39 10.80
CA ILE A 181 -10.69 -5.50 10.19
C ILE A 181 -11.25 -4.90 8.89
N ARG A 182 -11.41 -3.58 8.84
CA ARG A 182 -12.07 -2.85 7.73
C ARG A 182 -11.36 -2.91 6.38
N VAL A 183 -10.05 -3.21 6.34
CA VAL A 183 -9.25 -3.24 5.10
C VAL A 183 -9.37 -4.55 4.29
N ALA A 184 -10.20 -5.51 4.74
CA ALA A 184 -10.33 -6.83 4.11
C ALA A 184 -10.68 -6.78 2.60
N ASP A 185 -11.47 -5.82 2.19
CA ASP A 185 -12.00 -5.68 0.83
C ASP A 185 -11.40 -4.47 0.06
N ARG A 186 -10.31 -3.88 0.55
CA ARG A 186 -9.65 -2.74 -0.10
C ARG A 186 -8.92 -3.17 -1.37
N GLN A 187 -8.93 -2.30 -2.41
CA GLN A 187 -8.16 -2.55 -3.62
C GLN A 187 -6.65 -2.61 -3.34
N PRO A 188 -5.86 -3.36 -4.14
CA PRO A 188 -4.40 -3.40 -4.00
C PRO A 188 -3.77 -2.01 -4.07
N PHE A 189 -2.70 -1.82 -3.29
CA PHE A 189 -1.88 -0.60 -3.33
C PHE A 189 -0.41 -1.00 -3.40
N PRO A 190 0.40 -0.35 -4.26
CA PRO A 190 1.79 -0.74 -4.44
C PRO A 190 2.63 -0.40 -3.20
N GLY A 191 3.62 -1.24 -2.88
CA GLY A 191 4.52 -1.02 -1.74
C GLY A 191 5.24 0.33 -1.76
N PRO A 192 5.74 0.83 -2.92
CA PRO A 192 6.31 2.17 -3.01
C PRO A 192 5.29 3.33 -2.93
N GLY A 193 4.02 3.03 -2.73
CA GLY A 193 2.95 4.02 -2.63
C GLY A 193 2.76 4.83 -3.91
N LEU A 194 2.46 6.11 -3.76
CA LEU A 194 2.24 7.03 -4.88
C LEU A 194 3.51 7.33 -5.70
N ALA A 195 4.69 6.89 -5.26
CA ALA A 195 5.93 7.11 -6.00
C ALA A 195 5.91 6.51 -7.41
N VAL A 196 5.29 5.33 -7.58
CA VAL A 196 5.17 4.64 -8.88
C VAL A 196 3.97 5.13 -9.72
N ARG A 197 3.20 6.06 -9.17
CA ARG A 197 2.11 6.77 -9.86
C ARG A 197 2.45 8.22 -10.18
N CYS A 198 3.61 8.69 -9.71
CA CYS A 198 4.17 10.00 -10.01
C CYS A 198 5.40 9.80 -10.92
N LEU A 199 5.18 9.69 -12.23
CA LEU A 199 6.22 9.40 -13.21
C LEU A 199 7.23 10.55 -13.29
N GLY A 200 8.51 10.20 -13.39
CA GLY A 200 9.59 11.19 -13.40
C GLY A 200 9.95 11.70 -11.99
N PRO A 201 10.36 12.97 -11.82
CA PRO A 201 10.83 13.49 -10.55
C PRO A 201 9.71 13.53 -9.50
N LEU A 202 10.06 13.17 -8.25
CA LEU A 202 9.16 13.23 -7.12
C LEU A 202 9.35 14.57 -6.38
N THR A 203 8.25 15.33 -6.27
CA THR A 203 8.16 16.48 -5.38
C THR A 203 6.87 16.42 -4.57
N LYS A 204 6.83 17.09 -3.42
CA LYS A 204 5.63 17.13 -2.57
C LYS A 204 4.41 17.62 -3.35
N GLU A 205 4.59 18.64 -4.20
CA GLU A 205 3.50 19.19 -5.02
C GLU A 205 2.98 18.17 -6.03
N ARG A 206 3.88 17.44 -6.71
CA ARG A 206 3.48 16.44 -7.70
C ARG A 206 2.81 15.23 -7.04
N VAL A 207 3.32 14.78 -5.91
CA VAL A 207 2.69 13.71 -5.13
C VAL A 207 1.33 14.15 -4.59
N HIS A 208 1.19 15.41 -4.15
CA HIS A 208 -0.12 15.96 -3.77
C HIS A 208 -1.12 15.91 -4.94
N VAL A 209 -0.70 16.26 -6.15
CA VAL A 209 -1.55 16.17 -7.36
C VAL A 209 -2.00 14.72 -7.60
N VAL A 210 -1.10 13.76 -7.54
CA VAL A 210 -1.43 12.32 -7.69
C VAL A 210 -2.39 11.85 -6.61
N ARG A 211 -2.15 12.25 -5.35
CA ARG A 211 -2.97 11.89 -4.20
C ARG A 211 -4.41 12.37 -4.36
N GLU A 212 -4.60 13.64 -4.72
CA GLU A 212 -5.92 14.20 -4.97
C GLU A 212 -6.60 13.54 -6.18
N ALA A 213 -5.86 13.31 -7.26
CA ALA A 213 -6.41 12.65 -8.44
C ALA A 213 -6.83 11.19 -8.17
N CYS A 214 -6.04 10.44 -7.41
CA CYS A 214 -6.40 9.07 -6.99
C CYS A 214 -7.68 9.07 -6.14
N ALA A 215 -7.77 9.94 -5.14
CA ALA A 215 -8.95 10.04 -4.29
C ALA A 215 -10.22 10.36 -5.10
N ILE A 216 -10.13 11.27 -6.08
CA ILE A 216 -11.26 11.60 -6.96
C ILE A 216 -11.66 10.40 -7.81
N VAL A 217 -10.68 9.65 -8.37
CA VAL A 217 -10.96 8.44 -9.17
C VAL A 217 -11.66 7.38 -8.30
N GLU A 218 -11.16 7.16 -7.09
CA GLU A 218 -11.74 6.20 -6.14
C GLU A 218 -13.18 6.58 -5.80
N GLU A 219 -13.43 7.80 -5.33
CA GLU A 219 -14.76 8.29 -4.98
C GLU A 219 -15.78 8.18 -6.14
N GLU A 220 -15.39 8.56 -7.36
CA GLU A 220 -16.32 8.58 -8.49
C GLU A 220 -16.63 7.18 -9.02
N LEU A 221 -15.64 6.26 -9.03
CA LEU A 221 -15.87 4.89 -9.49
C LEU A 221 -16.66 4.09 -8.46
N GLU A 222 -16.38 4.25 -7.17
CA GLU A 222 -17.14 3.62 -6.09
C GLU A 222 -18.59 4.10 -6.08
N ALA A 223 -18.82 5.40 -6.16
CA ALA A 223 -20.18 5.96 -6.24
C ALA A 223 -20.93 5.50 -7.51
N ALA A 224 -20.25 5.34 -8.64
CA ALA A 224 -20.85 4.83 -9.87
C ALA A 224 -21.22 3.35 -9.76
N ALA A 225 -20.39 2.55 -9.10
CA ALA A 225 -20.65 1.15 -8.84
C ALA A 225 -21.81 0.95 -7.84
N GLU A 226 -21.83 1.70 -6.74
CA GLU A 226 -22.93 1.71 -5.77
C GLU A 226 -24.26 2.12 -6.41
N ALA A 227 -24.23 3.05 -7.37
CA ALA A 227 -25.40 3.43 -8.15
C ALA A 227 -25.81 2.42 -9.23
N GLY A 228 -25.10 1.30 -9.35
CA GLY A 228 -25.38 0.24 -10.34
C GLY A 228 -25.07 0.65 -11.78
N LYS A 229 -24.28 1.69 -12.01
CA LYS A 229 -23.92 2.16 -13.36
C LYS A 229 -22.81 1.34 -14.01
N MET A 230 -21.99 0.66 -13.23
CA MET A 230 -20.86 -0.16 -13.66
C MET A 230 -20.47 -1.17 -12.58
N GLU A 231 -19.70 -2.20 -12.98
CA GLU A 231 -18.98 -3.04 -12.02
C GLU A 231 -17.80 -2.29 -11.45
N ILE A 232 -17.54 -2.43 -10.14
CA ILE A 232 -16.33 -1.86 -9.53
C ILE A 232 -15.09 -2.52 -10.15
N PRO A 233 -14.10 -1.77 -10.62
CA PRO A 233 -12.86 -2.36 -11.13
C PRO A 233 -12.07 -3.05 -10.02
N TRP A 234 -11.26 -4.04 -10.38
CA TRP A 234 -10.37 -4.74 -9.44
C TRP A 234 -9.29 -3.82 -8.88
N GLN A 235 -8.73 -2.93 -9.73
CA GLN A 235 -7.83 -1.86 -9.33
C GLN A 235 -8.07 -0.62 -10.19
N TYR A 236 -8.05 0.56 -9.56
CA TYR A 236 -8.32 1.84 -10.20
C TYR A 236 -7.57 2.97 -9.48
N PHE A 237 -6.96 3.86 -10.26
CA PHE A 237 -6.13 4.93 -9.76
C PHE A 237 -5.87 6.00 -10.81
N ALA A 238 -5.16 7.05 -10.42
CA ALA A 238 -4.59 8.05 -11.29
C ALA A 238 -3.06 8.02 -11.24
N ALA A 239 -2.39 8.29 -12.36
CA ALA A 239 -0.96 8.53 -12.42
C ALA A 239 -0.67 9.89 -13.08
N LEU A 240 0.41 10.56 -12.67
CA LEU A 240 0.83 11.84 -13.20
C LEU A 240 2.00 11.65 -14.17
N LEU A 241 1.80 12.06 -15.42
CA LEU A 241 2.81 11.98 -16.45
C LEU A 241 3.69 13.24 -16.44
N PRO A 242 5.03 13.13 -16.67
CA PRO A 242 5.93 14.28 -16.74
C PRO A 242 5.83 14.99 -18.10
N VAL A 243 4.62 15.06 -18.64
CA VAL A 243 4.33 15.67 -19.97
C VAL A 243 3.45 16.88 -19.75
N ARG A 244 3.98 18.04 -20.07
CA ARG A 244 3.24 19.29 -19.99
C ARG A 244 2.60 19.63 -21.34
N SER A 245 1.34 20.01 -21.30
CA SER A 245 0.57 20.45 -22.47
C SER A 245 -0.03 21.82 -22.24
N VAL A 246 -0.42 22.49 -23.34
CA VAL A 246 -1.11 23.76 -23.26
C VAL A 246 -2.56 23.55 -22.84
N GLY A 247 -3.04 24.40 -21.96
CA GLY A 247 -4.44 24.53 -21.57
C GLY A 247 -4.85 25.99 -21.51
N VAL A 248 -6.11 26.22 -21.14
CA VAL A 248 -6.66 27.57 -20.94
C VAL A 248 -7.30 27.62 -19.56
N HIS A 249 -6.86 28.55 -18.74
CA HIS A 249 -7.46 28.86 -17.45
C HIS A 249 -7.99 30.30 -17.46
N GLY A 250 -9.31 30.45 -17.48
CA GLY A 250 -9.93 31.73 -17.84
C GLY A 250 -9.53 32.11 -19.27
N ASP A 251 -9.05 33.31 -19.48
CA ASP A 251 -8.63 33.80 -20.82
C ASP A 251 -7.11 33.70 -21.05
N VAL A 252 -6.37 33.01 -20.14
CA VAL A 252 -4.91 32.93 -20.18
C VAL A 252 -4.45 31.52 -20.54
N ARG A 253 -3.42 31.42 -21.43
CA ARG A 253 -2.73 30.16 -21.67
C ARG A 253 -1.99 29.69 -20.42
N ALA A 254 -2.18 28.42 -20.06
CA ALA A 254 -1.49 27.77 -18.98
C ALA A 254 -0.84 26.48 -19.47
N TYR A 255 0.27 26.11 -18.83
CA TYR A 255 0.94 24.84 -19.09
C TYR A 255 0.80 23.97 -17.85
N GLY A 256 0.18 22.81 -18.00
CA GLY A 256 -0.03 21.84 -16.92
C GLY A 256 0.35 20.44 -17.36
N GLU A 257 0.55 19.58 -16.38
CA GLU A 257 0.84 18.15 -16.60
C GLU A 257 -0.43 17.38 -17.00
N THR A 258 -0.25 16.13 -17.38
CA THR A 258 -1.32 15.23 -17.78
C THR A 258 -1.51 14.15 -16.73
N VAL A 259 -2.74 13.98 -16.26
CA VAL A 259 -3.16 12.84 -15.43
C VAL A 259 -3.71 11.76 -16.33
N VAL A 260 -3.27 10.52 -16.12
CA VAL A 260 -3.88 9.32 -16.70
C VAL A 260 -4.72 8.61 -15.66
N VAL A 261 -5.94 8.27 -16.00
CA VAL A 261 -6.82 7.39 -15.21
C VAL A 261 -6.60 5.96 -15.70
N ARG A 262 -6.35 5.05 -14.77
CA ARG A 262 -6.20 3.62 -15.01
C ARG A 262 -7.25 2.88 -14.20
N ALA A 263 -8.02 1.99 -14.85
CA ALA A 263 -8.95 1.09 -14.18
C ALA A 263 -8.98 -0.25 -14.91
N VAL A 264 -8.80 -1.35 -14.18
CA VAL A 264 -8.66 -2.68 -14.75
C VAL A 264 -9.50 -3.72 -14.02
N GLN A 265 -9.91 -4.73 -14.76
CA GLN A 265 -10.45 -5.98 -14.23
C GLN A 265 -9.40 -7.07 -14.33
N SER A 266 -9.17 -7.79 -13.23
CA SER A 266 -8.26 -8.93 -13.14
C SER A 266 -8.77 -9.93 -12.10
N LEU A 267 -8.28 -11.15 -12.15
CA LEU A 267 -8.52 -12.16 -11.11
C LEU A 267 -7.32 -12.26 -10.16
N ASP A 268 -6.12 -12.23 -10.70
CA ASP A 268 -4.87 -12.56 -10.01
C ASP A 268 -3.73 -11.54 -10.26
N GLY A 269 -3.99 -10.49 -11.04
CA GLY A 269 -2.99 -9.51 -11.43
C GLY A 269 -2.04 -9.97 -12.55
N MET A 270 -2.05 -11.23 -12.97
CA MET A 270 -1.18 -11.73 -14.06
C MET A 270 -1.61 -11.20 -15.42
N SER A 271 -2.90 -11.23 -15.68
CA SER A 271 -3.51 -10.62 -16.86
C SER A 271 -4.61 -9.64 -16.43
N ALA A 272 -4.80 -8.59 -17.20
CA ALA A 272 -5.83 -7.62 -16.93
C ALA A 272 -6.43 -7.01 -18.20
N ARG A 273 -7.70 -6.69 -18.14
CA ARG A 273 -8.38 -5.90 -19.18
C ARG A 273 -8.73 -4.52 -18.60
N TYR A 274 -8.68 -3.46 -19.41
CA TYR A 274 -9.21 -2.19 -18.96
C TYR A 274 -10.72 -2.30 -18.68
N SER A 275 -11.20 -1.54 -17.69
CA SER A 275 -12.63 -1.49 -17.36
C SER A 275 -13.36 -0.52 -18.28
N THR A 276 -14.60 -0.85 -18.65
CA THR A 276 -15.45 0.09 -19.37
C THR A 276 -16.10 1.04 -18.36
N ILE A 277 -15.69 2.33 -18.39
CA ILE A 277 -16.25 3.36 -17.53
C ILE A 277 -17.24 4.20 -18.35
N PRO A 278 -18.46 4.48 -17.83
CA PRO A 278 -19.42 5.35 -18.48
C PRO A 278 -18.84 6.75 -18.76
N HIS A 279 -19.16 7.33 -19.92
CA HIS A 279 -18.62 8.63 -20.33
C HIS A 279 -18.97 9.78 -19.38
N ASP A 280 -20.15 9.74 -18.75
CA ASP A 280 -20.55 10.74 -17.74
C ASP A 280 -19.67 10.67 -16.48
N VAL A 281 -19.27 9.46 -16.08
CA VAL A 281 -18.35 9.26 -14.95
C VAL A 281 -16.94 9.76 -15.31
N LEU A 282 -16.41 9.40 -16.50
CA LEU A 282 -15.12 9.93 -16.97
C LEU A 282 -15.11 11.47 -17.06
N ALA A 283 -16.21 12.06 -17.56
CA ALA A 283 -16.35 13.51 -17.65
C ALA A 283 -16.35 14.15 -16.24
N LYS A 284 -17.00 13.53 -15.26
CA LYS A 284 -17.03 13.99 -13.89
C LYS A 284 -15.64 13.90 -13.23
N ILE A 285 -14.94 12.78 -13.39
CA ILE A 285 -13.55 12.60 -12.91
C ILE A 285 -12.65 13.69 -13.49
N SER A 286 -12.67 13.88 -14.81
CA SER A 286 -11.85 14.90 -15.47
C SER A 286 -12.13 16.31 -14.96
N THR A 287 -13.41 16.67 -14.80
CA THR A 287 -13.82 17.98 -14.30
C THR A 287 -13.38 18.19 -12.84
N ARG A 288 -13.56 17.19 -11.99
CA ARG A 288 -13.14 17.24 -10.59
C ARG A 288 -11.62 17.38 -10.47
N ILE A 289 -10.85 16.55 -11.16
CA ILE A 289 -9.38 16.61 -11.10
C ILE A 289 -8.88 18.00 -11.53
N THR A 290 -9.30 18.50 -12.69
CA THR A 290 -8.82 19.79 -13.21
C THR A 290 -9.24 20.98 -12.35
N ASN A 291 -10.34 20.88 -11.62
CA ASN A 291 -10.76 21.92 -10.68
C ASN A 291 -10.05 21.84 -9.33
N THR A 292 -9.77 20.64 -8.82
CA THR A 292 -9.13 20.43 -7.52
C THR A 292 -7.65 20.81 -7.56
N VAL A 293 -6.91 20.34 -8.58
CA VAL A 293 -5.46 20.61 -8.76
C VAL A 293 -5.23 21.69 -9.83
N LYS A 294 -5.99 22.75 -9.72
CA LYS A 294 -6.03 23.86 -10.68
C LYS A 294 -4.65 24.48 -10.91
N GLY A 295 -4.27 24.59 -12.19
CA GLY A 295 -2.96 25.12 -12.60
C GLY A 295 -1.85 24.07 -12.68
N ALA A 296 -1.96 22.94 -12.00
CA ALA A 296 -1.00 21.84 -12.10
C ALA A 296 -1.34 20.88 -13.24
N VAL A 297 -2.63 20.55 -13.42
CA VAL A 297 -3.14 19.62 -14.43
C VAL A 297 -4.11 20.32 -15.37
N ASN A 298 -3.95 20.13 -16.67
CA ASN A 298 -4.86 20.66 -17.68
C ASN A 298 -5.37 19.58 -18.66
N ARG A 299 -4.99 18.32 -18.45
CA ARG A 299 -5.43 17.21 -19.30
C ARG A 299 -5.59 15.93 -18.49
N VAL A 300 -6.71 15.25 -18.70
CA VAL A 300 -6.99 13.93 -18.16
C VAL A 300 -7.22 12.99 -19.33
N VAL A 301 -6.55 11.83 -19.32
CA VAL A 301 -6.69 10.77 -20.32
C VAL A 301 -7.06 9.45 -19.64
N TYR A 302 -7.66 8.53 -20.38
CA TYR A 302 -8.01 7.20 -19.89
C TYR A 302 -7.16 6.14 -20.62
N ASP A 303 -6.47 5.29 -19.86
CA ASP A 303 -5.65 4.21 -20.41
C ASP A 303 -6.51 2.98 -20.71
N ILE A 304 -6.65 2.66 -22.01
CA ILE A 304 -7.43 1.52 -22.53
C ILE A 304 -6.55 0.32 -22.90
N THR A 305 -5.35 0.22 -22.33
CA THR A 305 -4.40 -0.86 -22.66
C THR A 305 -4.63 -2.08 -21.75
N HIS A 306 -4.66 -3.26 -22.33
CA HIS A 306 -4.70 -4.53 -21.58
C HIS A 306 -3.32 -4.91 -21.01
N LYS A 307 -3.28 -5.80 -20.05
CA LYS A 307 -2.07 -6.51 -19.62
C LYS A 307 -2.16 -7.97 -20.08
N PRO A 308 -1.26 -8.48 -20.93
CA PRO A 308 -0.28 -7.73 -21.71
C PRO A 308 -0.91 -6.86 -22.81
N PRO A 309 -0.23 -5.93 -23.52
CA PRO A 309 1.22 -5.65 -23.43
C PRO A 309 1.59 -4.63 -22.33
N GLY A 310 0.62 -3.87 -21.79
CA GLY A 310 0.89 -2.96 -20.69
C GLY A 310 1.04 -3.69 -19.36
N THR A 311 1.42 -2.96 -18.32
CA THR A 311 1.36 -3.38 -16.91
C THR A 311 0.11 -2.80 -16.25
N ILE A 312 -0.17 -3.15 -14.99
CA ILE A 312 -1.26 -2.51 -14.24
C ILE A 312 -0.80 -1.14 -13.76
N GLU A 313 0.27 -1.09 -12.93
CA GLU A 313 0.91 0.17 -12.56
C GLU A 313 1.75 0.71 -13.75
N TRP A 314 2.03 2.00 -13.75
CA TRP A 314 2.75 2.67 -14.84
C TRP A 314 4.28 2.67 -14.65
N GLU A 315 4.75 2.58 -13.40
CA GLU A 315 6.17 2.41 -13.03
C GLU A 315 6.37 1.16 -12.16
#